data_f422944019a1a179d42cf6cd9a790ce1
#
_entry.id   f422944019a1a179d42cf6cd9a790ce1
#
_cell.length_a   1.000
_cell.length_b   1.000
_cell.length_c   1.000
_cell.angle_alpha   90.00
_cell.angle_beta   90.00
_cell.angle_gamma   90.00
#
_symmetry.space_group_name_H-M   'P 1'
#
loop_
_entity.id
_entity.type
_entity.pdbx_description
1 polymer ?
#
loop_
_entity_poly.entity_id
_entity_poly.type
_entity_poly.pdbx_seq_one_letter_code
_entity_poly.pdbx_strand_id
1 'polypeptide(L)'
;MGITKVFWETCPKGNNKGGWGLFLCVEDMAKLGQLYLDAGKWKGQQLIPEDWVRESVSSKVVPPENTGFPGYGYQIWACKRAGQFAFNGMLGQNVFVYPDVDMVVVTTAGNEVLFNSNVLQDVLEEHLPSESAYLPPLPEDKKAYQSLLACQQELSGPSPAASIL
;
A
#
# COMPACT_ATOMS: atom_id res chain seq x y z
N MET A 1 -5.26 15.10 -1.18
CA MET A 1 -5.41 13.70 -1.62
C MET A 1 -6.88 13.29 -1.83
N GLY A 2 -7.86 14.03 -1.33
CA GLY A 2 -9.28 13.72 -1.51
C GLY A 2 -9.73 12.44 -0.76
N ILE A 3 -9.07 12.09 0.34
CA ILE A 3 -9.49 11.03 1.25
C ILE A 3 -10.61 11.59 2.11
N THR A 4 -11.81 11.04 2.00
CA THR A 4 -13.02 11.53 2.70
C THR A 4 -13.65 10.48 3.60
N LYS A 5 -13.41 9.20 3.32
CA LYS A 5 -13.91 8.08 4.12
C LYS A 5 -12.75 7.48 4.92
N VAL A 6 -12.47 8.08 6.06
CA VAL A 6 -11.40 7.64 6.96
C VAL A 6 -11.94 7.48 8.36
N PHE A 7 -11.57 6.39 9.00
CA PHE A 7 -11.76 6.21 10.44
C PHE A 7 -10.40 5.91 11.07
N TRP A 8 -10.08 6.58 12.16
CA TRP A 8 -8.87 6.34 12.92
C TRP A 8 -9.21 6.18 14.40
N GLU A 9 -8.89 5.02 14.93
CA GLU A 9 -9.12 4.74 16.34
C GLU A 9 -8.30 5.67 17.23
N THR A 10 -8.93 6.12 18.32
CA THR A 10 -8.29 6.97 19.31
C THR A 10 -8.10 6.22 20.63
N CYS A 11 -7.14 6.67 21.42
CA CYS A 11 -7.01 6.27 22.81
C CYS A 11 -8.05 7.03 23.67
N PRO A 12 -8.26 6.65 24.95
CA PRO A 12 -9.20 7.34 25.84
C PRO A 12 -8.98 8.84 26.01
N LYS A 13 -7.78 9.34 25.70
CA LYS A 13 -7.44 10.78 25.73
C LYS A 13 -7.73 11.51 24.40
N GLY A 14 -8.34 10.81 23.40
CA GLY A 14 -8.67 11.38 22.11
C GLY A 14 -7.50 11.46 21.11
N ASN A 15 -6.32 10.94 21.42
CA ASN A 15 -5.20 10.91 20.48
C ASN A 15 -5.32 9.70 19.55
N ASN A 16 -5.05 9.87 18.26
CA ASN A 16 -5.00 8.77 17.31
C ASN A 16 -3.94 7.73 17.72
N LYS A 17 -4.27 6.45 17.53
CA LYS A 17 -3.31 5.37 17.77
C LYS A 17 -2.23 5.40 16.69
N GLY A 18 -0.96 5.44 17.10
CA GLY A 18 0.16 5.53 16.14
C GLY A 18 0.55 4.22 15.48
N GLY A 19 0.25 3.08 16.13
CA GLY A 19 0.69 1.76 15.65
C GLY A 19 -0.33 1.00 14.81
N TRP A 20 -1.62 1.36 14.93
CA TRP A 20 -2.74 0.70 14.22
C TRP A 20 -3.99 1.57 14.23
N GLY A 21 -5.11 1.01 13.71
CA GLY A 21 -6.44 1.60 13.85
C GLY A 21 -6.77 2.67 12.82
N LEU A 22 -5.96 2.82 11.77
CA LEU A 22 -6.31 3.59 10.59
C LEU A 22 -7.04 2.70 9.59
N PHE A 23 -8.29 3.05 9.26
CA PHE A 23 -9.13 2.35 8.30
C PHE A 23 -9.32 3.22 7.06
N LEU A 24 -8.92 2.68 5.92
CA LEU A 24 -9.01 3.30 4.61
C LEU A 24 -9.66 2.34 3.62
N CYS A 25 -10.30 2.87 2.58
CA CYS A 25 -10.66 2.05 1.43
C CYS A 25 -9.41 1.78 0.56
N VAL A 26 -9.49 0.78 -0.31
CA VAL A 26 -8.37 0.32 -1.15
C VAL A 26 -7.78 1.46 -1.98
N GLU A 27 -8.64 2.30 -2.58
CA GLU A 27 -8.21 3.44 -3.38
C GLU A 27 -7.46 4.49 -2.55
N ASP A 28 -7.83 4.68 -1.29
CA ASP A 28 -7.14 5.63 -0.41
C ASP A 28 -5.82 5.07 0.12
N MET A 29 -5.73 3.74 0.31
CA MET A 29 -4.46 3.06 0.55
C MET A 29 -3.51 3.23 -0.64
N ALA A 30 -4.01 3.08 -1.88
CA ALA A 30 -3.22 3.31 -3.09
C ALA A 30 -2.70 4.74 -3.19
N LYS A 31 -3.53 5.75 -2.83
CA LYS A 31 -3.09 7.16 -2.78
C LYS A 31 -1.96 7.38 -1.78
N LEU A 32 -1.97 6.68 -0.65
CA LEU A 32 -0.89 6.74 0.33
C LEU A 32 0.40 6.14 -0.24
N GLY A 33 0.31 4.97 -0.89
CA GLY A 33 1.45 4.36 -1.61
C GLY A 33 2.01 5.28 -2.68
N GLN A 34 1.13 5.87 -3.51
CA GLN A 34 1.53 6.82 -4.56
C GLN A 34 2.22 8.06 -4.00
N LEU A 35 1.73 8.61 -2.88
CA LEU A 35 2.38 9.75 -2.22
C LEU A 35 3.84 9.44 -1.86
N TYR A 36 4.11 8.25 -1.36
CA TYR A 36 5.47 7.82 -1.02
C TYR A 36 6.30 7.48 -2.25
N LEU A 37 5.70 6.88 -3.28
CA LEU A 37 6.34 6.63 -4.58
C LEU A 37 6.82 7.94 -5.22
N ASP A 38 6.00 9.00 -5.15
CA ASP A 38 6.28 10.34 -5.66
C ASP A 38 7.11 11.21 -4.68
N ALA A 39 7.88 10.58 -3.79
CA ALA A 39 8.74 11.27 -2.82
C ALA A 39 8.01 12.35 -2.01
N GLY A 40 6.77 12.06 -1.61
CA GLY A 40 5.94 12.95 -0.78
C GLY A 40 5.17 14.03 -1.55
N LYS A 41 5.16 13.96 -2.89
CA LYS A 41 4.40 14.88 -3.74
C LYS A 41 3.03 14.30 -4.07
N TRP A 42 2.03 15.17 -4.15
CA TRP A 42 0.70 14.84 -4.63
C TRP A 42 0.21 15.90 -5.59
N LYS A 43 -0.03 15.54 -6.85
CA LYS A 43 -0.45 16.47 -7.91
C LYS A 43 0.44 17.71 -8.00
N GLY A 44 1.74 17.52 -7.90
CA GLY A 44 2.75 18.59 -7.98
C GLY A 44 3.00 19.37 -6.68
N GLN A 45 2.22 19.15 -5.63
CA GLN A 45 2.40 19.79 -4.33
C GLN A 45 3.15 18.85 -3.36
N GLN A 46 4.20 19.35 -2.72
CA GLN A 46 4.91 18.64 -1.66
C GLN A 46 4.04 18.59 -0.39
N LEU A 47 3.53 17.42 0.00
CA LEU A 47 2.75 17.21 1.22
C LEU A 47 3.60 16.67 2.38
N ILE A 48 4.58 15.83 2.08
CA ILE A 48 5.54 15.28 3.03
C ILE A 48 6.93 15.64 2.51
N PRO A 49 7.85 16.16 3.34
CA PRO A 49 9.22 16.44 2.89
C PRO A 49 9.88 15.20 2.28
N GLU A 50 10.57 15.36 1.15
CA GLU A 50 11.26 14.26 0.47
C GLU A 50 12.27 13.57 1.40
N ASP A 51 13.03 14.37 2.17
CA ASP A 51 13.97 13.83 3.16
C ASP A 51 13.29 12.95 4.20
N TRP A 52 12.07 13.31 4.61
CA TRP A 52 11.29 12.48 5.53
C TRP A 52 10.85 11.17 4.89
N VAL A 53 10.39 11.18 3.64
CA VAL A 53 10.04 9.96 2.92
C VAL A 53 11.26 9.04 2.87
N ARG A 54 12.41 9.54 2.39
CA ARG A 54 13.66 8.78 2.32
C ARG A 54 14.08 8.22 3.69
N GLU A 55 13.99 9.04 4.72
CA GLU A 55 14.35 8.65 6.08
C GLU A 55 13.41 7.58 6.64
N SER A 56 12.11 7.71 6.41
CA SER A 56 11.09 6.82 6.97
C SER A 56 11.09 5.42 6.36
N VAL A 57 11.44 5.30 5.07
CA VAL A 57 11.53 3.99 4.38
C VAL A 57 12.88 3.30 4.58
N SER A 58 13.91 4.03 5.06
CA SER A 58 15.22 3.44 5.31
C SER A 58 15.18 2.52 6.54
N SER A 59 15.85 1.36 6.44
CA SER A 59 15.90 0.42 7.56
C SER A 59 16.63 1.02 8.77
N LYS A 60 15.99 1.02 9.92
CA LYS A 60 16.52 1.46 11.22
C LYS A 60 16.79 0.29 12.14
N VAL A 61 16.04 -0.79 11.98
CA VAL A 61 16.14 -2.01 12.77
C VAL A 61 16.08 -3.22 11.84
N VAL A 62 16.79 -4.26 12.20
CA VAL A 62 16.65 -5.57 11.57
C VAL A 62 15.61 -6.33 12.39
N PRO A 63 14.43 -6.63 11.82
CA PRO A 63 13.41 -7.39 12.50
C PRO A 63 13.80 -8.88 12.62
N PRO A 64 13.10 -9.68 13.47
CA PRO A 64 13.29 -11.12 13.52
C PRO A 64 13.08 -11.78 12.15
N GLU A 65 13.85 -12.81 11.83
CA GLU A 65 13.84 -13.51 10.53
C GLU A 65 12.45 -14.03 10.13
N ASN A 66 11.64 -14.43 11.10
CA ASN A 66 10.27 -14.94 10.85
C ASN A 66 9.28 -13.88 10.36
N THR A 67 9.65 -12.61 10.32
CA THR A 67 8.80 -11.56 9.74
C THR A 67 8.82 -11.56 8.21
N GLY A 68 9.85 -12.12 7.58
CA GLY A 68 10.04 -12.14 6.13
C GLY A 68 10.48 -10.83 5.52
N PHE A 69 10.72 -9.81 6.33
CA PHE A 69 11.21 -8.49 5.90
C PHE A 69 12.66 -8.28 6.38
N PRO A 70 13.57 -7.82 5.51
CA PRO A 70 14.98 -7.61 5.87
C PRO A 70 15.22 -6.36 6.73
N GLY A 71 14.25 -5.44 6.83
CA GLY A 71 14.42 -4.21 7.58
C GLY A 71 13.11 -3.55 7.97
N TYR A 72 13.19 -2.64 8.94
CA TYR A 72 12.07 -1.86 9.42
C TYR A 72 12.48 -0.40 9.67
N GLY A 73 11.79 0.53 9.05
CA GLY A 73 11.97 1.97 9.20
C GLY A 73 10.98 2.57 10.20
N TYR A 74 10.41 3.73 9.87
CA TYR A 74 9.39 4.37 10.71
C TYR A 74 8.00 3.85 10.35
N GLN A 75 7.65 2.67 10.88
CA GLN A 75 6.43 1.90 10.60
C GLN A 75 6.29 1.45 9.13
N ILE A 76 7.40 1.40 8.42
CA ILE A 76 7.49 0.98 7.03
C ILE A 76 8.49 -0.17 6.94
N TRP A 77 8.10 -1.25 6.30
CA TRP A 77 8.93 -2.43 6.13
C TRP A 77 9.79 -2.28 4.86
N ALA A 78 11.09 -2.49 4.99
CA ALA A 78 11.94 -2.71 3.82
C ALA A 78 11.65 -4.11 3.27
N CYS A 79 11.62 -4.25 1.95
CA CYS A 79 11.36 -5.50 1.28
C CYS A 79 12.64 -6.12 0.70
N LYS A 80 12.54 -7.34 0.13
CA LYS A 80 13.71 -8.07 -0.41
C LYS A 80 14.28 -7.39 -1.66
N ARG A 81 13.40 -6.85 -2.52
CA ARG A 81 13.80 -6.13 -3.73
C ARG A 81 14.35 -4.75 -3.36
N ALA A 82 15.48 -4.37 -3.94
CA ALA A 82 16.15 -3.12 -3.62
C ALA A 82 15.24 -1.90 -3.86
N GLY A 83 15.16 -1.02 -2.86
CA GLY A 83 14.31 0.18 -2.91
C GLY A 83 12.82 -0.06 -2.66
N GLN A 84 12.35 -1.28 -2.68
CA GLN A 84 10.97 -1.64 -2.36
C GLN A 84 10.70 -1.50 -0.87
N PHE A 85 9.51 -1.03 -0.54
CA PHE A 85 9.02 -0.97 0.83
C PHE A 85 7.52 -1.27 0.91
N ALA A 86 7.04 -1.53 2.12
CA ALA A 86 5.64 -1.87 2.34
C ALA A 86 5.08 -1.27 3.62
N PHE A 87 3.83 -0.82 3.55
CA PHE A 87 2.99 -0.67 4.72
C PHE A 87 2.25 -2.01 4.90
N ASN A 88 2.63 -2.74 5.93
CA ASN A 88 2.06 -4.06 6.19
C ASN A 88 1.18 -3.98 7.43
N GLY A 89 -0.08 -4.29 7.26
CA GLY A 89 -1.08 -4.36 8.31
C GLY A 89 -1.50 -5.79 8.63
N MET A 90 -2.18 -5.95 9.75
CA MET A 90 -2.68 -7.26 10.20
C MET A 90 -3.63 -7.89 9.18
N LEU A 91 -3.64 -9.23 9.11
CA LEU A 91 -4.58 -10.05 8.34
C LEU A 91 -4.51 -9.85 6.82
N GLY A 92 -3.44 -9.26 6.28
CA GLY A 92 -3.22 -9.12 4.85
C GLY A 92 -3.61 -7.77 4.25
N GLN A 93 -3.62 -6.72 5.07
CA GLN A 93 -3.77 -5.35 4.61
C GLN A 93 -2.39 -4.82 4.18
N ASN A 94 -2.13 -4.67 2.89
CA ASN A 94 -0.81 -4.27 2.42
C ASN A 94 -0.87 -3.15 1.39
N VAL A 95 0.16 -2.30 1.43
CA VAL A 95 0.52 -1.39 0.34
C VAL A 95 1.99 -1.66 0.03
N PHE A 96 2.26 -2.32 -1.08
CA PHE A 96 3.62 -2.51 -1.59
C PHE A 96 3.95 -1.40 -2.57
N VAL A 97 5.13 -0.81 -2.42
CA VAL A 97 5.61 0.26 -3.29
C VAL A 97 6.89 -0.20 -3.97
N TYR A 98 6.90 -0.16 -5.29
CA TYR A 98 7.97 -0.60 -6.18
C TYR A 98 8.50 0.58 -6.99
N PRO A 99 9.47 1.36 -6.45
CA PRO A 99 9.94 2.57 -7.14
C PRO A 99 10.64 2.30 -8.47
N ASP A 100 11.29 1.15 -8.61
CA ASP A 100 12.03 0.75 -9.79
C ASP A 100 11.14 0.43 -11.01
N VAL A 101 9.88 0.12 -10.79
CA VAL A 101 8.88 -0.14 -11.85
C VAL A 101 7.68 0.81 -11.79
N ASP A 102 7.80 1.89 -11.00
CA ASP A 102 6.76 2.93 -10.85
C ASP A 102 5.37 2.34 -10.53
N MET A 103 5.32 1.45 -9.52
CA MET A 103 4.11 0.68 -9.22
C MET A 103 3.76 0.69 -7.74
N VAL A 104 2.46 0.75 -7.47
CA VAL A 104 1.86 0.53 -6.14
C VAL A 104 0.88 -0.64 -6.24
N VAL A 105 1.03 -1.62 -5.36
CA VAL A 105 0.11 -2.74 -5.24
C VAL A 105 -0.56 -2.71 -3.88
N VAL A 106 -1.88 -2.71 -3.86
CA VAL A 106 -2.67 -2.73 -2.63
C VAL A 106 -3.44 -4.04 -2.53
N THR A 107 -3.41 -4.64 -1.36
CA THR A 107 -4.20 -5.83 -1.06
C THR A 107 -4.95 -5.65 0.25
N THR A 108 -6.15 -6.23 0.30
CA THR A 108 -6.93 -6.40 1.52
C THR A 108 -7.35 -7.85 1.64
N ALA A 109 -7.24 -8.42 2.82
CA ALA A 109 -7.61 -9.81 3.06
C ALA A 109 -8.08 -10.01 4.51
N GLY A 110 -8.65 -11.16 4.79
CA GLY A 110 -8.96 -11.64 6.14
C GLY A 110 -8.20 -12.94 6.40
N ASN A 111 -6.86 -12.88 6.40
CA ASN A 111 -6.01 -14.04 6.61
C ASN A 111 -6.14 -14.56 8.04
N GLU A 112 -5.98 -15.87 8.23
CA GLU A 112 -5.97 -16.47 9.57
C GLU A 112 -4.73 -16.10 10.40
N VAL A 113 -3.60 -15.83 9.69
CA VAL A 113 -2.33 -15.44 10.31
C VAL A 113 -2.16 -13.93 10.26
N LEU A 114 -1.90 -13.32 11.42
CA LEU A 114 -1.84 -11.86 11.59
C LEU A 114 -0.87 -11.16 10.63
N PHE A 115 0.32 -11.70 10.43
CA PHE A 115 1.38 -11.10 9.62
C PHE A 115 1.98 -12.15 8.67
N ASN A 116 1.23 -12.55 7.65
CA ASN A 116 1.71 -13.47 6.63
C ASN A 116 1.62 -12.79 5.25
N SER A 117 2.63 -12.03 4.91
CA SER A 117 2.73 -11.35 3.60
C SER A 117 3.76 -11.98 2.68
N ASN A 118 4.54 -12.97 3.16
CA ASN A 118 5.68 -13.51 2.42
C ASN A 118 5.25 -14.18 1.12
N VAL A 119 4.22 -15.03 1.17
CA VAL A 119 3.73 -15.75 -0.02
C VAL A 119 3.25 -14.75 -1.09
N LEU A 120 2.51 -13.74 -0.68
CA LEU A 120 2.02 -12.72 -1.61
C LEU A 120 3.17 -11.89 -2.19
N GLN A 121 4.14 -11.51 -1.37
CA GLN A 121 5.34 -10.80 -1.82
C GLN A 121 6.12 -11.64 -2.83
N ASP A 122 6.35 -12.93 -2.56
CA ASP A 122 7.07 -13.82 -3.46
C ASP A 122 6.32 -13.97 -4.81
N VAL A 123 4.99 -14.13 -4.79
CA VAL A 123 4.17 -14.16 -6.01
C VAL A 123 4.26 -12.85 -6.80
N LEU A 124 4.19 -11.70 -6.12
CA LEU A 124 4.33 -10.40 -6.78
C LEU A 124 5.70 -10.24 -7.41
N GLU A 125 6.78 -10.60 -6.69
CA GLU A 125 8.15 -10.51 -7.20
C GLU A 125 8.40 -11.44 -8.40
N GLU A 126 7.79 -12.63 -8.43
CA GLU A 126 7.87 -13.55 -9.56
C GLU A 126 7.23 -12.99 -10.85
N HIS A 127 6.16 -12.19 -10.71
CA HIS A 127 5.39 -11.71 -11.85
C HIS A 127 5.69 -10.25 -12.24
N LEU A 128 6.42 -9.53 -11.39
CA LEU A 128 6.83 -8.15 -11.71
C LEU A 128 8.03 -8.13 -12.65
N PRO A 129 8.09 -7.16 -13.58
CA PRO A 129 9.26 -7.01 -14.44
C PRO A 129 10.52 -6.81 -13.61
N SER A 130 11.62 -7.44 -14.02
CA SER A 130 12.92 -7.35 -13.33
C SER A 130 13.59 -5.99 -13.48
N GLU A 131 13.23 -5.25 -14.51
CA GLU A 131 13.73 -3.91 -14.81
C GLU A 131 12.56 -3.01 -15.19
N SER A 132 12.70 -1.72 -14.91
CA SER A 132 11.82 -0.70 -15.43
C SER A 132 11.86 -0.73 -16.96
N ALA A 133 11.03 -1.52 -17.59
CA ALA A 133 10.63 -1.23 -18.94
C ALA A 133 9.88 0.09 -18.84
N TYR A 134 10.57 1.20 -19.11
CA TYR A 134 9.95 2.50 -19.35
C TYR A 134 9.03 2.31 -20.57
N LEU A 135 7.86 1.79 -20.31
CA LEU A 135 6.81 1.79 -21.31
C LEU A 135 6.34 3.24 -21.41
N PRO A 136 6.26 3.77 -22.62
CA PRO A 136 5.68 5.10 -22.80
C PRO A 136 4.29 5.10 -22.17
N PRO A 137 3.81 6.23 -21.66
CA PRO A 137 2.44 6.34 -21.16
C PRO A 137 1.48 5.70 -22.15
N LEU A 138 0.62 4.81 -21.66
CA LEU A 138 -0.39 4.21 -22.51
C LEU A 138 -1.26 5.31 -23.15
N PRO A 139 -1.64 5.17 -24.42
CA PRO A 139 -2.57 6.12 -25.00
C PRO A 139 -3.89 6.12 -24.25
N GLU A 140 -4.53 7.28 -24.15
CA GLU A 140 -5.82 7.41 -23.49
C GLU A 140 -6.85 6.47 -24.15
N ASP A 141 -7.38 5.51 -23.37
CA ASP A 141 -8.46 4.61 -23.78
C ASP A 141 -9.68 4.83 -22.89
N LYS A 142 -10.60 5.67 -23.36
CA LYS A 142 -11.85 5.99 -22.65
C LYS A 142 -12.73 4.77 -22.42
N LYS A 143 -12.72 3.81 -23.34
CA LYS A 143 -13.53 2.58 -23.20
C LYS A 143 -12.96 1.68 -22.12
N ALA A 144 -11.65 1.47 -22.09
CA ALA A 144 -10.98 0.70 -21.05
C ALA A 144 -11.20 1.36 -19.68
N TYR A 145 -11.11 2.70 -19.61
CA TYR A 145 -11.35 3.44 -18.37
C TYR A 145 -12.78 3.28 -17.85
N GLN A 146 -13.79 3.35 -18.74
CA GLN A 146 -15.20 3.12 -18.35
C GLN A 146 -15.42 1.68 -17.88
N SER A 147 -14.77 0.70 -18.51
CA SER A 147 -14.82 -0.71 -18.07
C SER A 147 -14.20 -0.90 -16.69
N LEU A 148 -13.09 -0.22 -16.40
CA LEU A 148 -12.46 -0.22 -15.08
C LEU A 148 -13.40 0.37 -14.02
N LEU A 149 -14.02 1.53 -14.29
CA LEU A 149 -14.96 2.14 -13.36
C LEU A 149 -16.17 1.25 -13.07
N ALA A 150 -16.71 0.58 -14.09
CA ALA A 150 -17.82 -0.35 -13.94
C ALA A 150 -17.42 -1.55 -13.05
N CYS A 151 -16.24 -2.12 -13.28
CA CYS A 151 -15.70 -3.20 -12.46
C CYS A 151 -15.49 -2.77 -11.00
N GLN A 152 -14.94 -1.58 -10.77
CA GLN A 152 -14.78 -1.04 -9.41
C GLN A 152 -16.13 -0.86 -8.69
N GLN A 153 -17.15 -0.37 -9.40
CA GLN A 153 -18.50 -0.24 -8.84
C GLN A 153 -19.10 -1.58 -8.47
N GLU A 154 -18.95 -2.59 -9.31
CA GLU A 154 -19.43 -3.94 -9.06
C GLU A 154 -18.75 -4.56 -7.83
N LEU A 155 -17.44 -4.41 -7.72
CA LEU A 155 -16.65 -4.91 -6.58
C LEU A 155 -16.87 -4.12 -5.28
N SER A 156 -17.37 -2.90 -5.34
CA SER A 156 -17.66 -2.08 -4.16
C SER A 156 -19.02 -2.37 -3.52
N GLY A 157 -19.78 -3.30 -4.06
CA GLY A 157 -21.03 -3.79 -3.48
C GLY A 157 -20.83 -4.52 -2.14
N PRO A 158 -21.91 -4.76 -1.37
CA PRO A 158 -21.83 -5.53 -0.14
C PRO A 158 -21.33 -6.94 -0.44
N SER A 159 -20.37 -7.41 0.36
CA SER A 159 -19.88 -8.79 0.24
C SER A 159 -21.02 -9.79 0.28
N PRO A 160 -21.07 -10.81 -0.58
CA PRO A 160 -22.07 -11.87 -0.53
C PRO A 160 -22.19 -12.55 0.83
N ALA A 161 -21.11 -12.54 1.61
CA ALA A 161 -21.11 -13.06 2.99
C ALA A 161 -21.90 -12.20 3.99
N ALA A 162 -22.18 -10.94 3.69
CA ALA A 162 -22.98 -10.06 4.55
C ALA A 162 -24.50 -10.42 4.54
N SER A 163 -24.93 -11.30 3.66
CA SER A 163 -26.33 -11.79 3.58
C SER A 163 -26.57 -13.11 4.31
N ILE A 164 -25.59 -13.63 5.06
CA ILE A 164 -25.66 -14.93 5.74
C ILE A 164 -25.70 -14.78 7.29
N LEU A 165 -25.70 -13.56 7.81
CA LEU A 165 -25.86 -13.29 9.26
C LEU A 165 -27.22 -12.74 9.60
#